data_9a63014121f8cd090022658e217c7ff8
#
_entry.id   9a63014121f8cd090022658e217c7ff8
#
_cell.length_a   1.000
_cell.length_b   1.000
_cell.length_c   1.000
_cell.angle_alpha   90.00
_cell.angle_beta   90.00
_cell.angle_gamma   90.00
#
_symmetry.space_group_name_H-M   'P 1'
#
loop_
_entity.id
_entity.type
_entity.pdbx_description
1 polymer ?
#
loop_
_entity_poly.entity_id
_entity_poly.type
_entity_poly.pdbx_seq_one_letter_code
_entity_poly.pdbx_strand_id
1 'polypeptide(L)'
;HTTVMKKYILHTLIAVLIGFSANAQIDRSQIPSSGPTPEVNLRDAKEFKLKNGLTVLVATDTKFPVVSWSLNLNNPPVFEGNKAGVQSLTGALLGKETLKSTKDEFAEKVDFLGASVSVNPNGGFGYCLTKYQEDVFSLFAEAAFKTKFTQEELDFEKEQLIEGIKSGENSAAAIAGNVRGAVFYGKNHAAGEIVTEETINNVSLEDVKQFYTDRFKPSNGFMLFTGDITVKEVKKLLKKYMKGWKSGSVTIPEYPSFEDVSTTEINFVDVPNAVQ
;
A
#
# COMPACT_ATOMS: atom_id res chain seq x y z
N HIS A 1 -6.80 20.26 80.17
CA HIS A 1 -7.10 21.32 79.15
C HIS A 1 -6.33 21.13 77.82
N THR A 2 -5.08 20.69 77.83
CA THR A 2 -4.20 20.54 76.68
C THR A 2 -4.64 19.44 75.69
N THR A 3 -5.27 18.37 76.12
CA THR A 3 -5.71 17.26 75.28
C THR A 3 -6.98 17.58 74.45
N VAL A 4 -7.88 18.39 75.00
CA VAL A 4 -9.10 18.83 74.37
C VAL A 4 -8.76 19.80 73.26
N MET A 5 -7.86 20.76 73.55
CA MET A 5 -7.42 21.76 72.57
C MET A 5 -6.69 21.15 71.36
N LYS A 6 -5.88 20.09 71.57
CA LYS A 6 -5.23 19.34 70.48
C LYS A 6 -6.24 18.64 69.56
N LYS A 7 -7.35 18.11 70.12
CA LYS A 7 -8.43 17.53 69.30
C LYS A 7 -9.11 18.56 68.43
N TYR A 8 -9.44 19.73 68.95
CA TYR A 8 -10.07 20.77 68.13
C TYR A 8 -9.15 21.30 67.03
N ILE A 9 -7.86 21.47 67.30
CA ILE A 9 -6.87 21.87 66.30
C ILE A 9 -6.78 20.82 65.18
N LEU A 10 -6.76 19.52 65.55
CA LEU A 10 -6.74 18.46 64.55
C LEU A 10 -7.99 18.42 63.66
N HIS A 11 -9.17 18.60 64.28
CA HIS A 11 -10.41 18.61 63.49
C HIS A 11 -10.52 19.85 62.58
N THR A 12 -10.04 21.02 63.01
CA THR A 12 -9.97 22.21 62.20
C THR A 12 -8.99 22.03 61.02
N LEU A 13 -7.83 21.41 61.26
CA LEU A 13 -6.87 21.15 60.18
C LEU A 13 -7.43 20.17 59.15
N ILE A 14 -8.16 19.13 59.57
CA ILE A 14 -8.81 18.15 58.68
C ILE A 14 -9.91 18.85 57.89
N ALA A 15 -10.72 19.71 58.48
CA ALA A 15 -11.79 20.47 57.80
C ALA A 15 -11.23 21.43 56.74
N VAL A 16 -10.10 22.07 57.02
CA VAL A 16 -9.38 22.94 56.06
C VAL A 16 -8.82 22.15 54.90
N LEU A 17 -8.23 20.97 55.15
CA LEU A 17 -7.70 20.08 54.10
C LEU A 17 -8.82 19.54 53.16
N ILE A 18 -9.99 19.22 53.73
CA ILE A 18 -11.15 18.77 52.92
C ILE A 18 -11.70 19.95 52.07
N GLY A 19 -11.71 21.18 52.60
CA GLY A 19 -12.15 22.37 51.85
C GLY A 19 -11.26 22.69 50.65
N PHE A 20 -9.95 22.42 50.71
CA PHE A 20 -9.06 22.61 49.56
C PHE A 20 -9.25 21.55 48.48
N SER A 21 -9.68 20.34 48.83
CA SER A 21 -9.91 19.25 47.88
C SER A 21 -11.16 19.48 47.01
N ALA A 22 -12.15 20.25 47.49
CA ALA A 22 -13.38 20.46 46.78
C ALA A 22 -13.28 21.37 45.52
N ASN A 23 -12.19 22.13 45.41
CA ASN A 23 -11.95 23.01 44.24
C ASN A 23 -11.05 22.35 43.16
N ALA A 24 -10.62 21.12 43.37
CA ALA A 24 -9.76 20.42 42.44
C ALA A 24 -10.53 19.62 41.38
N GLN A 25 -11.87 19.68 41.37
CA GLN A 25 -12.66 18.96 40.39
C GLN A 25 -12.75 19.81 39.11
N ILE A 26 -12.05 19.35 38.08
CA ILE A 26 -12.11 19.94 36.74
C ILE A 26 -13.56 19.84 36.26
N ASP A 27 -14.19 21.01 35.99
CA ASP A 27 -15.52 21.05 35.37
C ASP A 27 -15.46 20.49 33.95
N ARG A 28 -15.84 19.24 33.83
CA ARG A 28 -15.85 18.49 32.54
C ARG A 28 -17.06 18.87 31.66
N SER A 29 -17.96 19.71 32.13
CA SER A 29 -19.08 20.23 31.33
C SER A 29 -18.62 21.36 30.38
N GLN A 30 -17.46 21.94 30.65
CA GLN A 30 -16.88 22.96 29.78
C GLN A 30 -15.85 22.34 28.85
N ILE A 31 -16.13 22.40 27.54
CA ILE A 31 -15.16 22.01 26.51
C ILE A 31 -14.01 23.03 26.57
N PRO A 32 -12.76 22.61 26.73
CA PRO A 32 -11.61 23.51 26.65
C PRO A 32 -11.64 24.33 25.36
N SER A 33 -11.37 25.63 25.47
CA SER A 33 -11.24 26.48 24.28
C SER A 33 -10.17 25.89 23.34
N SER A 34 -10.47 25.86 22.05
CA SER A 34 -9.50 25.45 21.04
C SER A 34 -8.22 26.27 21.16
N GLY A 35 -7.09 25.61 21.23
CA GLY A 35 -5.80 26.29 21.10
C GLY A 35 -5.66 26.96 19.72
N PRO A 36 -4.63 27.79 19.54
CA PRO A 36 -4.34 28.37 18.23
C PRO A 36 -4.12 27.26 17.21
N THR A 37 -4.63 27.47 16.01
CA THR A 37 -4.40 26.51 14.90
C THR A 37 -2.90 26.30 14.72
N PRO A 38 -2.39 25.06 14.74
CA PRO A 38 -0.98 24.83 14.55
C PRO A 38 -0.55 25.27 13.15
N GLU A 39 0.57 26.00 13.08
CA GLU A 39 1.20 26.32 11.81
C GLU A 39 1.82 25.05 11.23
N VAL A 40 1.34 24.66 10.05
CA VAL A 40 1.88 23.50 9.31
C VAL A 40 3.00 23.99 8.41
N ASN A 41 4.24 23.82 8.83
CA ASN A 41 5.42 24.08 8.03
C ASN A 41 5.81 22.81 7.25
N LEU A 42 5.30 22.70 6.02
CA LEU A 42 5.70 21.62 5.10
C LEU A 42 7.06 21.97 4.50
N ARG A 43 8.03 21.06 4.62
CA ARG A 43 9.30 21.17 3.93
C ARG A 43 9.15 20.68 2.51
N ASP A 44 9.71 21.45 1.55
CA ASP A 44 9.73 21.02 0.16
C ASP A 44 10.60 19.78 -0.03
N ALA A 45 10.05 18.77 -0.69
CA ALA A 45 10.84 17.64 -1.14
C ALA A 45 11.85 18.07 -2.19
N LYS A 46 13.06 17.51 -2.14
CA LYS A 46 14.06 17.70 -3.20
C LYS A 46 13.77 16.74 -4.34
N GLU A 47 13.63 17.29 -5.54
CA GLU A 47 13.34 16.54 -6.76
C GLU A 47 14.57 16.42 -7.66
N PHE A 48 14.71 15.26 -8.32
CA PHE A 48 15.63 15.07 -9.44
C PHE A 48 15.13 13.94 -10.35
N LYS A 49 15.60 13.92 -11.59
CA LYS A 49 15.21 12.90 -12.58
C LYS A 49 16.40 12.01 -12.93
N LEU A 50 16.15 10.70 -13.02
CA LEU A 50 17.13 9.74 -13.49
C LEU A 50 17.19 9.72 -15.03
N LYS A 51 18.30 9.21 -15.58
CA LYS A 51 18.47 9.11 -17.05
C LYS A 51 17.44 8.18 -17.72
N ASN A 52 16.88 7.23 -16.98
CA ASN A 52 15.84 6.33 -17.47
C ASN A 52 14.42 6.93 -17.43
N GLY A 53 14.27 8.16 -16.98
CA GLY A 53 13.02 8.89 -16.95
C GLY A 53 12.29 8.90 -15.59
N LEU A 54 12.73 8.10 -14.60
CA LEU A 54 12.12 8.09 -13.26
C LEU A 54 12.35 9.42 -12.54
N THR A 55 11.27 10.01 -12.03
CA THR A 55 11.33 11.17 -11.13
C THR A 55 11.56 10.68 -9.69
N VAL A 56 12.47 11.32 -8.97
CA VAL A 56 12.79 10.96 -7.58
C VAL A 56 12.57 12.16 -6.68
N LEU A 57 11.80 11.93 -5.63
CA LEU A 57 11.47 12.91 -4.59
C LEU A 57 12.11 12.48 -3.27
N VAL A 58 12.70 13.40 -2.54
CA VAL A 58 13.33 13.12 -1.24
C VAL A 58 12.85 14.14 -0.21
N ALA A 59 12.10 13.68 0.75
CA ALA A 59 11.61 14.45 1.90
C ALA A 59 12.37 14.00 3.16
N THR A 60 13.46 14.68 3.49
CA THR A 60 14.29 14.35 4.66
C THR A 60 13.62 14.80 5.95
N ASP A 61 13.42 13.87 6.88
CA ASP A 61 13.00 14.12 8.27
C ASP A 61 13.78 13.21 9.23
N THR A 62 14.62 13.82 10.05
CA THR A 62 15.55 13.14 10.97
C THR A 62 15.00 12.98 12.39
N LYS A 63 13.70 13.22 12.61
CA LYS A 63 13.06 13.08 13.94
C LYS A 63 13.10 11.64 14.45
N PHE A 64 12.99 10.68 13.55
CA PHE A 64 13.04 9.26 13.86
C PHE A 64 14.06 8.57 12.94
N PRO A 65 14.83 7.59 13.44
CA PRO A 65 15.84 6.89 12.65
C PRO A 65 15.21 5.82 11.73
N VAL A 66 14.27 6.23 10.91
CA VAL A 66 13.54 5.38 9.96
C VAL A 66 13.55 5.98 8.57
N VAL A 67 13.52 5.10 7.57
CA VAL A 67 13.43 5.45 6.16
C VAL A 67 12.33 4.64 5.53
N SER A 68 11.55 5.28 4.67
CA SER A 68 10.62 4.60 3.77
C SER A 68 10.79 5.11 2.34
N TRP A 69 10.43 4.25 1.40
CA TRP A 69 10.33 4.61 0.00
C TRP A 69 9.11 3.98 -0.63
N SER A 70 8.55 4.68 -1.59
CA SER A 70 7.49 4.15 -2.44
C SER A 70 7.82 4.43 -3.91
N LEU A 71 7.75 3.39 -4.71
CA LEU A 71 7.79 3.46 -6.15
C LEU A 71 6.36 3.42 -6.67
N ASN A 72 5.98 4.39 -7.49
CA ASN A 72 4.70 4.41 -8.18
C ASN A 72 4.95 4.59 -9.68
N LEU A 73 4.48 3.66 -10.49
CA LEU A 73 4.73 3.64 -11.93
C LEU A 73 3.63 4.32 -12.73
N ASN A 74 2.54 4.77 -12.08
CA ASN A 74 1.39 5.42 -12.75
C ASN A 74 0.88 4.67 -13.98
N ASN A 75 0.89 3.33 -13.91
CA ASN A 75 0.40 2.52 -15.00
C ASN A 75 -1.11 2.72 -15.17
N PRO A 76 -1.59 3.06 -16.37
CA PRO A 76 -3.03 3.12 -16.62
C PRO A 76 -3.64 1.73 -16.48
N PRO A 77 -4.91 1.58 -16.08
CA PRO A 77 -5.62 0.32 -16.15
C PRO A 77 -5.55 -0.27 -17.57
N VAL A 78 -5.54 -1.58 -17.70
CA VAL A 78 -5.53 -2.27 -19.01
C VAL A 78 -6.58 -3.35 -18.98
N PHE A 79 -7.33 -3.44 -20.09
CA PHE A 79 -8.26 -4.54 -20.29
C PHE A 79 -7.46 -5.81 -20.63
N GLU A 80 -7.63 -6.85 -19.82
CA GLU A 80 -6.86 -8.10 -19.89
C GLU A 80 -7.57 -9.18 -20.72
N GLY A 81 -8.88 -9.02 -20.93
CA GLY A 81 -9.71 -9.85 -21.80
C GLY A 81 -9.78 -11.31 -21.34
N ASN A 82 -9.44 -12.24 -22.23
CA ASN A 82 -9.48 -13.67 -21.93
C ASN A 82 -8.38 -14.13 -20.96
N LYS A 83 -7.53 -13.22 -20.49
CA LYS A 83 -6.49 -13.43 -19.47
C LYS A 83 -6.70 -12.53 -18.25
N ALA A 84 -7.95 -12.12 -18.00
CA ALA A 84 -8.31 -11.32 -16.83
C ALA A 84 -7.81 -12.00 -15.56
N GLY A 85 -7.04 -11.23 -14.75
CA GLY A 85 -6.31 -11.71 -13.58
C GLY A 85 -4.79 -11.82 -13.80
N VAL A 86 -4.25 -11.59 -15.02
CA VAL A 86 -2.79 -11.64 -15.23
C VAL A 86 -2.05 -10.59 -14.42
N GLN A 87 -2.62 -9.40 -14.21
CA GLN A 87 -2.05 -8.37 -13.32
C GLN A 87 -1.98 -8.88 -11.87
N SER A 88 -3.04 -9.49 -11.39
CA SER A 88 -3.11 -10.02 -10.02
C SER A 88 -2.09 -11.15 -9.81
N LEU A 89 -2.02 -12.10 -10.74
CA LEU A 89 -1.04 -13.19 -10.73
C LEU A 89 0.40 -12.66 -10.82
N THR A 90 0.66 -11.67 -11.68
CA THR A 90 1.97 -11.04 -11.76
C THR A 90 2.35 -10.38 -10.43
N GLY A 91 1.39 -9.70 -9.78
CA GLY A 91 1.60 -9.09 -8.46
C GLY A 91 1.88 -10.12 -7.37
N ALA A 92 1.18 -11.24 -7.39
CA ALA A 92 1.36 -12.32 -6.43
C ALA A 92 2.73 -13.01 -6.55
N LEU A 93 3.28 -13.10 -7.75
CA LEU A 93 4.59 -13.71 -7.99
C LEU A 93 5.76 -12.77 -7.75
N LEU A 94 5.58 -11.45 -7.84
CA LEU A 94 6.65 -10.48 -7.68
C LEU A 94 7.25 -10.51 -6.26
N GLY A 95 8.56 -10.72 -6.18
CA GLY A 95 9.30 -10.78 -4.92
C GLY A 95 9.10 -12.04 -4.09
N LYS A 96 8.30 -13.01 -4.55
CA LYS A 96 8.16 -14.30 -3.87
C LYS A 96 9.47 -15.08 -3.89
N GLU A 97 9.93 -15.46 -5.06
CA GLU A 97 11.22 -16.10 -5.29
C GLU A 97 12.10 -15.17 -6.12
N THR A 98 13.39 -15.12 -5.82
CA THR A 98 14.33 -14.29 -6.55
C THR A 98 15.48 -15.15 -7.11
N LEU A 99 16.30 -14.56 -7.97
CA LEU A 99 17.50 -15.23 -8.47
C LEU A 99 18.55 -15.50 -7.38
N LYS A 100 18.35 -14.98 -6.16
CA LYS A 100 19.32 -15.05 -5.06
C LYS A 100 18.79 -15.71 -3.80
N SER A 101 17.47 -15.76 -3.65
CA SER A 101 16.82 -16.21 -2.43
C SER A 101 15.55 -16.97 -2.77
N THR A 102 15.33 -18.09 -2.08
CA THR A 102 14.03 -18.73 -2.02
C THR A 102 13.02 -17.82 -1.30
N LYS A 103 11.75 -18.14 -1.36
CA LYS A 103 10.66 -17.43 -0.68
C LYS A 103 10.92 -17.28 0.83
N ASP A 104 11.25 -18.39 1.49
CA ASP A 104 11.48 -18.42 2.94
C ASP A 104 12.75 -17.64 3.31
N GLU A 105 13.85 -17.82 2.58
CA GLU A 105 15.08 -17.05 2.81
C GLU A 105 14.89 -15.55 2.60
N PHE A 106 14.05 -15.14 1.64
CA PHE A 106 13.75 -13.73 1.41
C PHE A 106 12.92 -13.16 2.55
N ALA A 107 11.88 -13.87 2.97
CA ALA A 107 11.03 -13.47 4.09
C ALA A 107 11.84 -13.38 5.39
N GLU A 108 12.67 -14.39 5.70
CA GLU A 108 13.53 -14.40 6.89
C GLU A 108 14.50 -13.20 6.92
N LYS A 109 15.09 -12.84 5.77
CA LYS A 109 15.97 -11.66 5.68
C LYS A 109 15.24 -10.35 5.97
N VAL A 110 14.01 -10.19 5.45
CA VAL A 110 13.19 -9.00 5.70
C VAL A 110 12.79 -8.92 7.16
N ASP A 111 12.32 -10.02 7.73
CA ASP A 111 11.90 -10.12 9.12
C ASP A 111 13.07 -9.89 10.10
N PHE A 112 14.24 -10.46 9.83
CA PHE A 112 15.44 -10.26 10.64
C PHE A 112 15.85 -8.79 10.74
N LEU A 113 15.64 -8.01 9.68
CA LEU A 113 15.93 -6.58 9.65
C LEU A 113 14.80 -5.72 10.26
N GLY A 114 13.68 -6.33 10.69
CA GLY A 114 12.48 -5.62 11.15
C GLY A 114 11.95 -4.66 10.09
N ALA A 115 12.02 -5.08 8.83
CA ALA A 115 11.71 -4.25 7.67
C ALA A 115 10.38 -4.67 7.02
N SER A 116 9.93 -3.85 6.09
CA SER A 116 8.85 -4.20 5.17
C SER A 116 9.32 -3.97 3.74
N VAL A 117 9.09 -4.94 2.87
CA VAL A 117 9.37 -4.87 1.43
C VAL A 117 8.19 -5.47 0.68
N SER A 118 7.64 -4.73 -0.27
CA SER A 118 6.60 -5.22 -1.17
C SER A 118 6.82 -4.68 -2.58
N VAL A 119 6.50 -5.49 -3.58
CA VAL A 119 6.57 -5.12 -4.99
C VAL A 119 5.32 -5.64 -5.70
N ASN A 120 4.81 -4.87 -6.64
CA ASN A 120 3.69 -5.23 -7.50
C ASN A 120 3.89 -4.59 -8.89
N PRO A 121 3.08 -4.92 -9.91
CA PRO A 121 3.25 -4.40 -11.27
C PRO A 121 3.18 -2.87 -11.39
N ASN A 122 2.60 -2.19 -10.42
CA ASN A 122 2.47 -0.73 -10.39
C ASN A 122 3.55 -0.04 -9.54
N GLY A 123 4.48 -0.79 -8.97
CA GLY A 123 5.59 -0.24 -8.17
C GLY A 123 5.94 -1.07 -6.95
N GLY A 124 6.12 -0.42 -5.80
CA GLY A 124 6.46 -1.12 -4.57
C GLY A 124 6.77 -0.18 -3.42
N PHE A 125 6.99 -0.76 -2.26
CA PHE A 125 7.21 -0.06 -1.00
C PHE A 125 8.33 -0.72 -0.20
N GLY A 126 9.07 0.09 0.57
CA GLY A 126 9.99 -0.40 1.57
C GLY A 126 10.04 0.53 2.78
N TYR A 127 10.26 -0.06 3.94
CA TYR A 127 10.39 0.61 5.22
C TYR A 127 11.40 -0.10 6.10
N CYS A 128 12.26 0.67 6.77
CA CYS A 128 13.23 0.11 7.71
C CYS A 128 13.82 1.17 8.65
N LEU A 129 14.59 0.72 9.64
CA LEU A 129 15.48 1.58 10.38
C LEU A 129 16.59 2.13 9.47
N THR A 130 17.00 3.39 9.65
CA THR A 130 18.04 4.07 8.84
C THR A 130 19.33 3.25 8.74
N LYS A 131 19.76 2.59 9.81
CA LYS A 131 20.99 1.77 9.82
C LYS A 131 20.95 0.58 8.86
N TYR A 132 19.75 0.13 8.45
CA TYR A 132 19.54 -0.99 7.54
C TYR A 132 19.10 -0.57 6.13
N GLN A 133 19.07 0.74 5.84
CA GLN A 133 18.54 1.26 4.58
C GLN A 133 19.19 0.65 3.33
N GLU A 134 20.48 0.38 3.36
CA GLU A 134 21.18 -0.19 2.20
C GLU A 134 20.83 -1.67 2.01
N ASP A 135 20.76 -2.45 3.10
CA ASP A 135 20.42 -3.87 3.04
C ASP A 135 18.97 -4.07 2.59
N VAL A 136 18.05 -3.32 3.17
CA VAL A 136 16.61 -3.42 2.83
C VAL A 136 16.34 -2.89 1.42
N PHE A 137 17.01 -1.82 0.98
CA PHE A 137 16.90 -1.34 -0.39
C PHE A 137 17.47 -2.35 -1.39
N SER A 138 18.51 -3.10 -1.01
CA SER A 138 19.02 -4.22 -1.81
C SER A 138 17.98 -5.33 -1.99
N LEU A 139 17.25 -5.69 -0.93
CA LEU A 139 16.16 -6.66 -0.98
C LEU A 139 14.99 -6.15 -1.84
N PHE A 140 14.62 -4.87 -1.69
CA PHE A 140 13.62 -4.26 -2.55
C PHE A 140 14.01 -4.33 -4.04
N ALA A 141 15.24 -3.99 -4.37
CA ALA A 141 15.74 -4.07 -5.74
C ALA A 141 15.83 -5.51 -6.25
N GLU A 142 16.11 -6.47 -5.37
CA GLU A 142 16.09 -7.89 -5.69
C GLU A 142 14.68 -8.36 -6.02
N ALA A 143 13.69 -8.03 -5.18
CA ALA A 143 12.30 -8.31 -5.43
C ALA A 143 11.77 -7.64 -6.71
N ALA A 144 12.17 -6.38 -6.96
CA ALA A 144 11.71 -5.62 -8.11
C ALA A 144 12.30 -6.07 -9.45
N PHE A 145 13.59 -6.44 -9.48
CA PHE A 145 14.33 -6.65 -10.73
C PHE A 145 14.92 -8.05 -10.92
N LYS A 146 14.80 -8.90 -9.92
CA LYS A 146 15.40 -10.27 -9.94
C LYS A 146 14.41 -11.32 -9.48
N THR A 147 13.12 -11.05 -9.59
CA THR A 147 12.09 -12.06 -9.36
C THR A 147 12.32 -13.26 -10.31
N LYS A 148 12.23 -14.45 -9.77
CA LYS A 148 12.22 -15.70 -10.51
C LYS A 148 10.78 -16.16 -10.63
N PHE A 149 10.21 -16.01 -11.80
CA PHE A 149 8.86 -16.50 -12.11
C PHE A 149 8.94 -18.01 -12.40
N THR A 150 8.30 -18.82 -11.56
CA THR A 150 8.24 -20.29 -11.69
C THR A 150 6.82 -20.75 -12.00
N GLN A 151 6.71 -21.90 -12.67
CA GLN A 151 5.41 -22.51 -12.96
C GLN A 151 4.72 -22.98 -11.68
N GLU A 152 5.49 -23.52 -10.74
CA GLU A 152 4.98 -24.00 -9.45
C GLU A 152 4.29 -22.90 -8.65
N GLU A 153 4.93 -21.73 -8.50
CA GLU A 153 4.31 -20.57 -7.81
C GLU A 153 3.11 -20.02 -8.60
N LEU A 154 3.17 -20.02 -9.95
CA LEU A 154 2.03 -19.60 -10.76
C LEU A 154 0.82 -20.51 -10.54
N ASP A 155 1.02 -21.82 -10.56
CA ASP A 155 -0.05 -22.80 -10.36
C ASP A 155 -0.66 -22.66 -8.96
N PHE A 156 0.17 -22.50 -7.94
CA PHE A 156 -0.28 -22.21 -6.56
C PHE A 156 -1.12 -20.93 -6.46
N GLU A 157 -0.64 -19.82 -7.02
CA GLU A 157 -1.36 -18.54 -6.96
C GLU A 157 -2.65 -18.54 -7.79
N LYS A 158 -2.69 -19.34 -8.88
CA LYS A 158 -3.94 -19.58 -9.62
C LYS A 158 -4.98 -20.28 -8.75
N GLU A 159 -4.60 -21.34 -8.07
CA GLU A 159 -5.49 -22.06 -7.15
C GLU A 159 -6.04 -21.14 -6.06
N GLN A 160 -5.17 -20.35 -5.41
CA GLN A 160 -5.58 -19.38 -4.39
C GLN A 160 -6.57 -18.33 -4.94
N LEU A 161 -6.31 -17.82 -6.14
CA LEU A 161 -7.19 -16.82 -6.75
C LEU A 161 -8.54 -17.43 -7.16
N ILE A 162 -8.55 -18.64 -7.68
CA ILE A 162 -9.78 -19.38 -8.04
C ILE A 162 -10.62 -19.69 -6.79
N GLU A 163 -9.99 -20.11 -5.70
CA GLU A 163 -10.69 -20.32 -4.42
C GLU A 163 -11.29 -19.02 -3.89
N GLY A 164 -10.55 -17.89 -4.01
CA GLY A 164 -11.07 -16.58 -3.68
C GLY A 164 -12.31 -16.19 -4.50
N ILE A 165 -12.29 -16.45 -5.81
CA ILE A 165 -13.43 -16.23 -6.71
C ILE A 165 -14.64 -17.07 -6.26
N LYS A 166 -14.46 -18.39 -6.05
CA LYS A 166 -15.52 -19.30 -5.61
C LYS A 166 -16.12 -18.90 -4.25
N SER A 167 -15.27 -18.45 -3.33
CA SER A 167 -15.74 -17.91 -2.05
C SER A 167 -16.58 -16.63 -2.23
N GLY A 168 -16.21 -15.80 -3.20
CA GLY A 168 -16.93 -14.57 -3.56
C GLY A 168 -18.31 -14.81 -4.20
N GLU A 169 -18.53 -15.95 -4.84
CA GLU A 169 -19.82 -16.28 -5.50
C GLU A 169 -21.01 -16.32 -4.52
N ASN A 170 -20.74 -16.53 -3.24
CA ASN A 170 -21.76 -16.50 -2.18
C ASN A 170 -21.81 -15.15 -1.43
N SER A 171 -21.03 -14.17 -1.84
CA SER A 171 -20.97 -12.84 -1.22
C SER A 171 -21.79 -11.83 -2.01
N ALA A 172 -22.88 -11.34 -1.43
CA ALA A 172 -23.68 -10.29 -2.05
C ALA A 172 -22.86 -9.03 -2.38
N ALA A 173 -21.89 -8.68 -1.54
CA ALA A 173 -21.01 -7.53 -1.75
C ALA A 173 -20.06 -7.74 -2.94
N ALA A 174 -19.48 -8.94 -3.10
CA ALA A 174 -18.61 -9.25 -4.23
C ALA A 174 -19.40 -9.26 -5.55
N ILE A 175 -20.58 -9.88 -5.56
CA ILE A 175 -21.49 -9.91 -6.71
C ILE A 175 -21.89 -8.48 -7.10
N ALA A 176 -22.32 -7.66 -6.14
CA ALA A 176 -22.68 -6.26 -6.38
C ALA A 176 -21.52 -5.44 -6.93
N GLY A 177 -20.27 -5.71 -6.45
CA GLY A 177 -19.07 -5.08 -6.96
C GLY A 177 -18.82 -5.38 -8.44
N ASN A 178 -18.90 -6.65 -8.83
CA ASN A 178 -18.73 -7.11 -10.20
C ASN A 178 -19.80 -6.53 -11.12
N VAL A 179 -21.07 -6.61 -10.70
CA VAL A 179 -22.21 -6.05 -11.47
C VAL A 179 -22.05 -4.55 -11.66
N ARG A 180 -21.70 -3.81 -10.59
CA ARG A 180 -21.46 -2.36 -10.67
C ARG A 180 -20.36 -2.02 -11.68
N GLY A 181 -19.23 -2.70 -11.64
CA GLY A 181 -18.15 -2.50 -12.59
C GLY A 181 -18.58 -2.73 -14.04
N ALA A 182 -19.24 -3.86 -14.29
CA ALA A 182 -19.72 -4.22 -15.62
C ALA A 182 -20.81 -3.29 -16.17
N VAL A 183 -21.70 -2.79 -15.29
CA VAL A 183 -22.78 -1.86 -15.68
C VAL A 183 -22.23 -0.46 -15.99
N PHE A 184 -21.33 0.07 -15.13
CA PHE A 184 -20.81 1.43 -15.29
C PHE A 184 -19.80 1.56 -16.43
N TYR A 185 -18.95 0.56 -16.62
CA TYR A 185 -17.82 0.67 -17.55
C TYR A 185 -17.94 -0.25 -18.77
N GLY A 186 -18.86 -1.22 -18.73
CA GLY A 186 -18.93 -2.28 -19.74
C GLY A 186 -17.91 -3.40 -19.49
N LYS A 187 -18.25 -4.60 -19.91
CA LYS A 187 -17.42 -5.82 -19.70
C LYS A 187 -16.09 -5.81 -20.50
N ASN A 188 -15.98 -4.95 -21.50
CA ASN A 188 -14.78 -4.81 -22.33
C ASN A 188 -13.88 -3.64 -21.87
N HIS A 189 -14.10 -3.14 -20.67
CA HIS A 189 -13.30 -2.08 -20.05
C HIS A 189 -12.54 -2.63 -18.84
N ALA A 190 -11.33 -2.16 -18.61
CA ALA A 190 -10.47 -2.61 -17.50
C ALA A 190 -11.12 -2.52 -16.09
N ALA A 191 -12.07 -1.57 -15.91
CA ALA A 191 -12.79 -1.41 -14.63
C ALA A 191 -14.11 -2.19 -14.58
N GLY A 192 -14.54 -2.80 -15.69
CA GLY A 192 -15.78 -3.55 -15.81
C GLY A 192 -15.59 -5.02 -16.18
N GLU A 193 -14.37 -5.44 -16.51
CA GLU A 193 -14.09 -6.85 -16.76
C GLU A 193 -14.20 -7.69 -15.49
N ILE A 194 -14.60 -8.94 -15.66
CA ILE A 194 -14.80 -9.87 -14.55
C ILE A 194 -13.76 -10.98 -14.67
N VAL A 195 -12.98 -11.15 -13.59
CA VAL A 195 -12.03 -12.25 -13.48
C VAL A 195 -12.81 -13.53 -13.17
N THR A 196 -12.56 -14.60 -13.92
CA THR A 196 -13.21 -15.90 -13.78
C THR A 196 -12.18 -17.02 -13.68
N GLU A 197 -12.61 -18.20 -13.25
CA GLU A 197 -11.77 -19.40 -13.25
C GLU A 197 -11.20 -19.69 -14.65
N GLU A 198 -12.00 -19.49 -15.70
CA GLU A 198 -11.58 -19.68 -17.08
C GLU A 198 -10.46 -18.70 -17.47
N THR A 199 -10.64 -17.40 -17.19
CA THR A 199 -9.63 -16.38 -17.55
C THR A 199 -8.33 -16.58 -16.78
N ILE A 200 -8.39 -17.00 -15.48
CA ILE A 200 -7.22 -17.35 -14.69
C ILE A 200 -6.48 -18.56 -15.29
N ASN A 201 -7.21 -19.60 -15.68
CA ASN A 201 -6.62 -20.79 -16.28
C ASN A 201 -5.92 -20.48 -17.61
N ASN A 202 -6.41 -19.51 -18.38
CA ASN A 202 -5.81 -19.07 -19.65
C ASN A 202 -4.47 -18.33 -19.47
N VAL A 203 -4.13 -17.85 -18.27
CA VAL A 203 -2.87 -17.14 -18.03
C VAL A 203 -1.70 -18.14 -18.00
N SER A 204 -0.73 -17.94 -18.85
CA SER A 204 0.54 -18.71 -18.87
C SER A 204 1.65 -17.99 -18.11
N LEU A 205 2.72 -18.70 -17.78
CA LEU A 205 3.92 -18.11 -17.17
C LEU A 205 4.55 -17.04 -18.08
N GLU A 206 4.47 -17.24 -19.38
CA GLU A 206 4.97 -16.25 -20.34
C GLU A 206 4.14 -14.97 -20.33
N ASP A 207 2.81 -15.05 -20.16
CA ASP A 207 1.94 -13.88 -20.01
C ASP A 207 2.30 -13.05 -18.79
N VAL A 208 2.59 -13.70 -17.67
CA VAL A 208 3.05 -13.03 -16.44
C VAL A 208 4.37 -12.29 -16.68
N LYS A 209 5.35 -12.94 -17.30
CA LYS A 209 6.66 -12.34 -17.63
C LYS A 209 6.52 -11.17 -18.60
N GLN A 210 5.66 -11.32 -19.60
CA GLN A 210 5.39 -10.29 -20.60
C GLN A 210 4.69 -9.09 -19.93
N PHE A 211 3.66 -9.34 -19.12
CA PHE A 211 2.95 -8.31 -18.38
C PHE A 211 3.91 -7.49 -17.48
N TYR A 212 4.77 -8.17 -16.72
CA TYR A 212 5.81 -7.52 -15.94
C TYR A 212 6.73 -6.67 -16.84
N THR A 213 7.24 -7.24 -17.92
CA THR A 213 8.17 -6.58 -18.82
C THR A 213 7.55 -5.33 -19.46
N ASP A 214 6.27 -5.37 -19.82
CA ASP A 214 5.57 -4.27 -20.47
C ASP A 214 5.16 -3.17 -19.52
N ARG A 215 4.89 -3.51 -18.27
CA ARG A 215 4.33 -2.58 -17.28
C ARG A 215 5.35 -2.01 -16.30
N PHE A 216 6.42 -2.72 -16.01
CA PHE A 216 7.43 -2.27 -15.06
C PHE A 216 8.44 -1.31 -15.69
N LYS A 217 7.96 -0.12 -16.11
CA LYS A 217 8.70 0.90 -16.84
C LYS A 217 8.84 2.19 -16.02
N PRO A 218 10.02 2.86 -16.03
CA PRO A 218 10.27 4.01 -15.15
C PRO A 218 9.72 5.35 -15.64
N SER A 219 9.39 5.50 -16.93
CA SER A 219 9.23 6.82 -17.53
C SER A 219 8.03 7.62 -17.04
N ASN A 220 6.95 6.96 -16.62
CA ASN A 220 5.76 7.60 -16.08
C ASN A 220 5.73 7.58 -14.55
N GLY A 221 6.78 7.01 -13.94
CA GLY A 221 6.83 6.75 -12.51
C GLY A 221 7.55 7.84 -11.72
N PHE A 222 7.30 7.80 -10.44
CA PHE A 222 8.10 8.51 -9.46
C PHE A 222 8.47 7.58 -8.29
N MET A 223 9.56 7.92 -7.62
CA MET A 223 9.98 7.25 -6.39
C MET A 223 10.17 8.29 -5.30
N LEU A 224 9.41 8.15 -4.22
CA LEU A 224 9.46 9.01 -3.06
C LEU A 224 10.28 8.33 -1.95
N PHE A 225 11.24 9.05 -1.40
CA PHE A 225 11.95 8.68 -0.17
C PHE A 225 11.58 9.64 0.94
N THR A 226 11.24 9.11 2.12
CA THR A 226 10.94 9.92 3.30
C THR A 226 11.66 9.38 4.53
N GLY A 227 11.95 10.27 5.48
CA GLY A 227 12.60 9.91 6.74
C GLY A 227 14.06 10.36 6.83
N ASP A 228 14.83 9.65 7.65
CA ASP A 228 16.23 9.98 7.94
C ASP A 228 17.16 9.47 6.82
N ILE A 229 17.06 10.11 5.67
CA ILE A 229 17.86 9.84 4.48
C ILE A 229 18.13 11.12 3.71
N THR A 230 19.32 11.25 3.17
CA THR A 230 19.76 12.41 2.37
C THR A 230 19.67 12.13 0.87
N VAL A 231 19.59 13.21 0.06
CA VAL A 231 19.64 13.09 -1.42
C VAL A 231 20.90 12.38 -1.90
N LYS A 232 22.03 12.55 -1.22
CA LYS A 232 23.31 11.90 -1.57
C LYS A 232 23.23 10.39 -1.38
N GLU A 233 22.64 9.93 -0.29
CA GLU A 233 22.42 8.51 0.00
C GLU A 233 21.44 7.89 -0.98
N VAL A 234 20.30 8.55 -1.24
CA VAL A 234 19.34 8.10 -2.26
C VAL A 234 20.02 7.91 -3.61
N LYS A 235 20.80 8.90 -4.07
CA LYS A 235 21.54 8.79 -5.33
C LYS A 235 22.52 7.61 -5.33
N LYS A 236 23.18 7.32 -4.20
CA LYS A 236 24.08 6.17 -4.05
C LYS A 236 23.31 4.84 -4.19
N LEU A 237 22.17 4.70 -3.48
CA LEU A 237 21.32 3.51 -3.52
C LEU A 237 20.82 3.25 -4.94
N LEU A 238 20.21 4.25 -5.58
CA LEU A 238 19.68 4.13 -6.94
C LEU A 238 20.75 3.77 -7.96
N LYS A 239 21.93 4.42 -7.88
CA LYS A 239 23.06 4.10 -8.77
C LYS A 239 23.54 2.67 -8.59
N LYS A 240 23.57 2.15 -7.35
CA LYS A 240 24.08 0.81 -7.05
C LYS A 240 23.10 -0.28 -7.45
N TYR A 241 21.81 -0.11 -7.13
CA TYR A 241 20.84 -1.18 -7.19
C TYR A 241 19.86 -1.10 -8.38
N MET A 242 19.66 0.09 -8.97
CA MET A 242 18.71 0.29 -10.08
C MET A 242 19.39 0.63 -11.42
N LYS A 243 20.72 0.52 -11.51
CA LYS A 243 21.52 0.89 -12.70
C LYS A 243 21.07 0.18 -13.99
N GLY A 244 20.54 -1.03 -13.89
CA GLY A 244 20.13 -1.84 -15.05
C GLY A 244 18.70 -1.59 -15.53
N TRP A 245 17.92 -0.76 -14.82
CA TRP A 245 16.55 -0.50 -15.19
C TRP A 245 16.46 0.47 -16.37
N LYS A 246 16.19 -0.10 -17.54
CA LYS A 246 16.20 0.64 -18.81
C LYS A 246 15.01 1.59 -18.90
N SER A 247 15.18 2.69 -19.64
CA SER A 247 14.08 3.58 -20.02
C SER A 247 13.01 2.82 -20.82
N GLY A 248 11.79 3.28 -20.71
CA GLY A 248 10.64 2.74 -21.44
C GLY A 248 9.37 3.40 -20.92
N SER A 249 8.37 3.50 -21.79
CA SER A 249 7.04 4.01 -21.44
C SER A 249 6.01 2.90 -21.59
N VAL A 250 4.95 3.00 -20.81
CA VAL A 250 3.75 2.19 -20.98
C VAL A 250 2.83 2.91 -21.94
N THR A 251 2.30 2.19 -22.93
CA THR A 251 1.27 2.73 -23.83
C THR A 251 -0.02 2.97 -23.05
N ILE A 252 -0.56 4.16 -23.17
CA ILE A 252 -1.89 4.48 -22.60
C ILE A 252 -2.92 3.86 -23.53
N PRO A 253 -3.76 2.92 -23.05
CA PRO A 253 -4.79 2.32 -23.88
C PRO A 253 -5.88 3.34 -24.19
N GLU A 254 -6.51 3.19 -25.36
CA GLU A 254 -7.78 3.86 -25.63
C GLU A 254 -8.88 3.14 -24.86
N TYR A 255 -9.61 3.87 -24.03
CA TYR A 255 -10.75 3.30 -23.31
C TYR A 255 -12.01 3.44 -24.19
N PRO A 256 -12.88 2.41 -24.24
CA PRO A 256 -14.16 2.53 -24.88
C PRO A 256 -14.95 3.72 -24.30
N SER A 257 -15.57 4.50 -25.19
CA SER A 257 -16.56 5.48 -24.73
C SER A 257 -17.77 4.74 -24.16
N PHE A 258 -18.33 5.23 -23.09
CA PHE A 258 -19.62 4.76 -22.58
C PHE A 258 -20.71 5.75 -22.98
N GLU A 259 -21.88 5.21 -23.27
CA GLU A 259 -23.08 6.02 -23.50
C GLU A 259 -23.82 6.16 -22.17
N ASP A 260 -24.26 7.39 -21.87
CA ASP A 260 -25.07 7.62 -20.69
C ASP A 260 -26.47 7.02 -20.87
N VAL A 261 -27.04 6.50 -19.79
CA VAL A 261 -28.40 5.93 -19.85
C VAL A 261 -29.42 7.05 -20.02
N SER A 262 -30.39 6.87 -20.91
CA SER A 262 -31.45 7.85 -21.17
C SER A 262 -32.48 7.97 -20.05
N THR A 263 -32.59 6.95 -19.20
CA THR A 263 -33.51 6.86 -18.07
C THR A 263 -32.84 6.15 -16.91
N THR A 264 -33.34 6.37 -15.70
CA THR A 264 -32.88 5.65 -14.50
C THR A 264 -33.13 4.13 -14.69
N GLU A 265 -32.09 3.34 -14.53
CA GLU A 265 -32.11 1.90 -14.57
C GLU A 265 -31.80 1.32 -13.19
N ILE A 266 -32.50 0.24 -12.83
CA ILE A 266 -32.23 -0.52 -11.61
C ILE A 266 -31.77 -1.91 -12.04
N ASN A 267 -30.50 -2.21 -11.79
CA ASN A 267 -29.92 -3.52 -12.04
C ASN A 267 -29.98 -4.35 -10.78
N PHE A 268 -30.79 -5.39 -10.75
CA PHE A 268 -31.01 -6.26 -9.61
C PHE A 268 -30.43 -7.65 -9.87
N VAL A 269 -29.68 -8.18 -8.90
CA VAL A 269 -29.21 -9.56 -8.90
C VAL A 269 -29.77 -10.24 -7.64
N ASP A 270 -30.58 -11.26 -7.87
CA ASP A 270 -31.10 -12.09 -6.78
C ASP A 270 -30.01 -13.04 -6.28
N VAL A 271 -29.74 -12.98 -4.98
CA VAL A 271 -28.83 -13.90 -4.28
C VAL A 271 -29.64 -14.71 -3.28
N PRO A 272 -30.04 -15.93 -3.63
CA PRO A 272 -30.85 -16.78 -2.75
C PRO A 272 -30.16 -16.97 -1.38
N ASN A 273 -30.91 -16.80 -0.31
CA ASN A 273 -30.47 -16.97 1.09
C ASN A 273 -29.39 -15.94 1.54
N ALA A 274 -29.22 -14.83 0.84
CA ALA A 274 -28.36 -13.75 1.34
C ALA A 274 -28.92 -13.21 2.67
N VAL A 275 -28.06 -13.20 3.69
CA VAL A 275 -28.38 -12.56 4.98
C VAL A 275 -28.06 -11.07 4.86
N GLN A 276 -29.04 -10.23 5.18
CA GLN A 276 -28.85 -8.76 5.21
C GLN A 276 -28.04 -8.33 6.42
#